data_5cb320b99286f883f03887eca91ec939
#
_entry.id   5cb320b99286f883f03887eca91ec939
#
_cell.length_a   1.000
_cell.length_b   1.000
_cell.length_c   1.000
_cell.angle_alpha   90.00
_cell.angle_beta   90.00
_cell.angle_gamma   90.00
#
_symmetry.space_group_name_H-M   'P 1'
#
loop_
_entity.id
_entity.type
_entity.pdbx_description
1 polymer ?
#
loop_
_entity_poly.entity_id
_entity_poly.type
_entity_poly.pdbx_seq_one_letter_code
_entity_poly.pdbx_strand_id
1 'polypeptide(L)'
;MTISATQAEVEKLYLTSELNGHRSTCITACQSGDGVTSIASAFAERCMLAGHSTLYVDLNLFNPAFHDLELVNLEQQGQLIEHKESKRLFVGVPAPREASAQLAFKDPTMLKNTVAQWLTQYDRVVIDTSPLLQVNKGNIPAQSVANACDSTLLVLAYGETTTSQLEQAKQLLSTDGILLSGAIMNMKHAPSFPQEIARQLNKMKFIPSKLRTSLCNKLSQNEFLNLPI
;
A
#
# COMPACT_ATOMS: atom_id res chain seq x y z
N MET A 1 -3.25 2.57 -12.05
CA MET A 1 -3.79 1.19 -12.15
C MET A 1 -4.50 0.88 -10.85
N THR A 2 -5.74 0.48 -10.89
CA THR A 2 -6.56 0.24 -9.70
C THR A 2 -6.53 -1.25 -9.38
N ILE A 3 -6.06 -1.62 -8.19
CA ILE A 3 -6.08 -3.02 -7.72
C ILE A 3 -7.52 -3.37 -7.33
N SER A 4 -8.01 -4.54 -7.77
CA SER A 4 -9.34 -5.01 -7.36
C SER A 4 -9.30 -5.60 -5.96
N ALA A 5 -10.34 -5.29 -5.16
CA ALA A 5 -10.52 -5.90 -3.83
C ALA A 5 -10.73 -7.43 -3.90
N THR A 6 -11.10 -7.95 -5.06
CA THR A 6 -11.36 -9.40 -5.29
C THR A 6 -10.16 -10.14 -5.86
N GLN A 7 -8.98 -9.53 -5.95
CA GLN A 7 -7.76 -10.25 -6.32
C GLN A 7 -7.37 -11.26 -5.24
N ALA A 8 -6.84 -12.41 -5.65
CA ALA A 8 -6.45 -13.50 -4.75
C ALA A 8 -5.43 -13.06 -3.69
N GLU A 9 -4.53 -12.14 -4.05
CA GLU A 9 -3.54 -11.57 -3.15
C GLU A 9 -4.19 -10.71 -2.05
N VAL A 10 -5.18 -9.89 -2.41
CA VAL A 10 -5.94 -9.06 -1.45
C VAL A 10 -6.78 -9.95 -0.54
N GLU A 11 -7.39 -11.00 -1.10
CA GLU A 11 -8.09 -12.02 -0.31
C GLU A 11 -7.18 -12.69 0.72
N LYS A 12 -5.97 -13.05 0.34
CA LYS A 12 -4.98 -13.65 1.23
C LYS A 12 -4.59 -12.69 2.37
N LEU A 13 -4.43 -11.39 2.07
CA LEU A 13 -4.15 -10.38 3.10
C LEU A 13 -5.31 -10.27 4.09
N TYR A 14 -6.54 -10.23 3.58
CA TYR A 14 -7.75 -10.19 4.39
C TYR A 14 -7.85 -11.41 5.31
N LEU A 15 -7.73 -12.62 4.76
CA LEU A 15 -7.76 -13.86 5.54
C LEU A 15 -6.66 -13.91 6.61
N THR A 16 -5.46 -13.46 6.29
CA THR A 16 -4.35 -13.39 7.26
C THR A 16 -4.69 -12.44 8.40
N SER A 17 -5.27 -11.28 8.10
CA SER A 17 -5.71 -10.31 9.12
C SER A 17 -6.81 -10.89 10.02
N GLU A 18 -7.83 -11.53 9.44
CA GLU A 18 -8.93 -12.14 10.16
C GLU A 18 -8.48 -13.28 11.09
N LEU A 19 -7.67 -14.21 10.57
CA LEU A 19 -7.19 -15.37 11.33
C LEU A 19 -6.29 -14.97 12.53
N ASN A 20 -5.62 -13.83 12.44
CA ASN A 20 -4.80 -13.28 13.53
C ASN A 20 -5.54 -12.25 14.39
N GLY A 21 -6.80 -11.95 14.11
CA GLY A 21 -7.61 -10.99 14.86
C GLY A 21 -7.14 -9.54 14.76
N HIS A 22 -6.41 -9.19 13.68
CA HIS A 22 -5.92 -7.82 13.48
C HIS A 22 -7.08 -6.91 13.04
N ARG A 23 -7.30 -5.83 13.78
CA ARG A 23 -8.35 -4.85 13.52
C ARG A 23 -7.82 -3.55 12.95
N SER A 24 -6.56 -3.22 13.21
CA SER A 24 -5.87 -2.06 12.65
C SER A 24 -4.65 -2.51 11.85
N THR A 25 -4.52 -1.99 10.61
CA THR A 25 -3.44 -2.35 9.70
C THR A 25 -2.78 -1.10 9.15
N CYS A 26 -1.48 -0.96 9.42
CA CYS A 26 -0.61 0.02 8.80
C CYS A 26 -0.08 -0.54 7.48
N ILE A 27 -0.21 0.22 6.39
CA ILE A 27 0.36 -0.12 5.09
C ILE A 27 1.40 0.93 4.72
N THR A 28 2.63 0.50 4.50
CA THR A 28 3.78 1.34 4.21
C THR A 28 4.65 0.76 3.11
N ALA A 29 5.64 1.53 2.64
CA ALA A 29 6.62 1.08 1.64
C ALA A 29 8.00 1.66 1.92
N CYS A 30 9.01 1.17 1.19
CA CYS A 30 10.35 1.75 1.26
C CYS A 30 10.38 3.17 0.69
N GLN A 31 9.72 3.37 -0.47
CA GLN A 31 9.74 4.64 -1.21
C GLN A 31 8.35 5.06 -1.69
N SER A 32 8.24 6.34 -2.07
CA SER A 32 7.05 6.85 -2.73
C SER A 32 6.90 6.21 -4.12
N GLY A 33 5.66 5.86 -4.48
CA GLY A 33 5.38 5.21 -5.76
C GLY A 33 5.30 3.68 -5.70
N ASP A 34 5.74 3.04 -4.61
CA ASP A 34 5.70 1.58 -4.44
C ASP A 34 4.27 1.00 -4.43
N GLY A 35 3.23 1.84 -4.29
CA GLY A 35 1.82 1.45 -4.47
C GLY A 35 1.03 1.27 -3.17
N VAL A 36 1.46 1.87 -2.06
CA VAL A 36 0.79 1.79 -0.75
C VAL A 36 -0.69 2.11 -0.84
N THR A 37 -1.03 3.29 -1.39
CA THR A 37 -2.43 3.75 -1.52
C THR A 37 -3.31 2.78 -2.31
N SER A 38 -2.78 2.18 -3.38
CA SER A 38 -3.54 1.21 -4.20
C SER A 38 -3.84 -0.07 -3.42
N ILE A 39 -2.86 -0.57 -2.66
CA ILE A 39 -3.02 -1.76 -1.80
C ILE A 39 -3.95 -1.44 -0.62
N ALA A 40 -3.75 -0.31 0.05
CA ALA A 40 -4.58 0.12 1.18
C ALA A 40 -6.05 0.28 0.79
N SER A 41 -6.31 0.91 -0.37
CA SER A 41 -7.67 1.06 -0.90
C SER A 41 -8.31 -0.29 -1.23
N ALA A 42 -7.58 -1.21 -1.88
CA ALA A 42 -8.10 -2.53 -2.21
C ALA A 42 -8.37 -3.37 -0.94
N PHE A 43 -7.50 -3.30 0.05
CA PHE A 43 -7.67 -4.00 1.32
C PHE A 43 -8.85 -3.45 2.13
N ALA A 44 -8.99 -2.12 2.22
CA ALA A 44 -10.13 -1.49 2.88
C ALA A 44 -11.45 -1.86 2.20
N GLU A 45 -11.50 -1.80 0.86
CA GLU A 45 -12.67 -2.22 0.08
C GLU A 45 -13.00 -3.71 0.33
N ARG A 46 -11.98 -4.58 0.43
CA ARG A 46 -12.19 -6.00 0.76
C ARG A 46 -12.79 -6.20 2.15
N CYS A 47 -12.35 -5.44 3.15
CA CYS A 47 -12.93 -5.45 4.49
C CYS A 47 -14.41 -5.02 4.45
N MET A 48 -14.73 -3.96 3.70
CA MET A 48 -16.12 -3.49 3.52
C MET A 48 -17.00 -4.54 2.82
N LEU A 49 -16.49 -5.21 1.79
CA LEU A 49 -17.20 -6.30 1.11
C LEU A 49 -17.45 -7.52 2.01
N ALA A 50 -16.66 -7.70 3.06
CA ALA A 50 -16.90 -8.70 4.10
C ALA A 50 -17.95 -8.29 5.14
N GLY A 51 -18.48 -7.06 5.05
CA GLY A 51 -19.48 -6.52 5.95
C GLY A 51 -18.91 -5.77 7.17
N HIS A 52 -17.59 -5.54 7.22
CA HIS A 52 -16.99 -4.78 8.31
C HIS A 52 -17.17 -3.27 8.12
N SER A 53 -17.56 -2.57 9.18
CA SER A 53 -17.44 -1.11 9.24
C SER A 53 -15.95 -0.75 9.21
N THR A 54 -15.51 -0.10 8.14
CA THR A 54 -14.08 0.13 7.86
C THR A 54 -13.78 1.61 7.76
N LEU A 55 -12.82 2.09 8.56
CA LEU A 55 -12.27 3.44 8.47
C LEU A 55 -10.98 3.42 7.64
N TYR A 56 -10.94 4.22 6.58
CA TYR A 56 -9.73 4.46 5.81
C TYR A 56 -9.03 5.73 6.31
N VAL A 57 -7.76 5.66 6.67
CA VAL A 57 -7.01 6.81 7.18
C VAL A 57 -5.83 7.12 6.26
N ASP A 58 -5.82 8.31 5.67
CA ASP A 58 -4.70 8.80 4.85
C ASP A 58 -3.75 9.62 5.71
N LEU A 59 -2.63 9.04 6.12
CA LEU A 59 -1.53 9.73 6.80
C LEU A 59 -0.32 9.95 5.87
N ASN A 60 -0.51 9.77 4.56
CA ASN A 60 0.51 9.99 3.57
C ASN A 60 0.64 11.47 3.21
N LEU A 61 1.31 12.24 4.04
CA LEU A 61 1.56 13.67 3.78
C LEU A 61 2.52 13.91 2.62
N PHE A 62 3.24 12.88 2.18
CA PHE A 62 4.17 12.97 1.04
C PHE A 62 3.40 13.10 -0.28
N ASN A 63 2.34 12.31 -0.43
CA ASN A 63 1.48 12.32 -1.61
C ASN A 63 0.03 11.99 -1.22
N PRO A 64 -0.72 12.93 -0.63
CA PRO A 64 -2.10 12.71 -0.21
C PRO A 64 -3.00 12.33 -1.39
N ALA A 65 -3.63 11.18 -1.31
CA ALA A 65 -4.41 10.60 -2.41
C ALA A 65 -5.92 10.90 -2.33
N PHE A 66 -6.40 11.36 -1.17
CA PHE A 66 -7.81 11.60 -0.92
C PHE A 66 -8.13 13.08 -0.71
N HIS A 67 -9.38 13.42 -0.93
CA HIS A 67 -9.96 14.71 -0.56
C HIS A 67 -11.32 14.51 0.10
N ASP A 68 -11.70 15.47 0.89
CA ASP A 68 -12.98 15.48 1.60
C ASP A 68 -14.10 15.76 0.62
N LEU A 69 -15.20 15.07 0.76
CA LEU A 69 -16.46 15.50 0.19
C LEU A 69 -17.22 16.22 1.33
N GLU A 70 -17.37 17.55 1.22
CA GLU A 70 -18.02 18.41 2.23
C GLU A 70 -19.52 18.09 2.47
N LEU A 71 -20.00 16.93 2.02
CA LEU A 71 -21.40 16.62 1.88
C LEU A 71 -22.12 16.13 3.13
N VAL A 72 -21.40 15.70 4.18
CA VAL A 72 -22.06 15.17 5.41
C VAL A 72 -21.16 15.35 6.64
N ASN A 73 -21.64 16.12 7.62
CA ASN A 73 -21.18 15.98 9.00
C ASN A 73 -21.70 14.65 9.54
N LEU A 74 -20.89 13.60 9.43
CA LEU A 74 -21.14 12.38 10.16
C LEU A 74 -20.85 12.66 11.64
N GLU A 75 -21.80 12.32 12.53
CA GLU A 75 -21.58 12.37 13.99
C GLU A 75 -20.43 11.48 14.46
N GLN A 76 -19.89 10.67 13.55
CA GLN A 76 -18.75 9.77 13.73
C GLN A 76 -17.43 10.46 13.36
N GLN A 77 -16.32 9.99 13.92
CA GLN A 77 -14.97 10.55 13.72
C GLN A 77 -14.40 10.38 12.30
N GLY A 78 -15.17 9.88 11.35
CA GLY A 78 -14.81 9.76 9.94
C GLY A 78 -15.72 10.61 9.06
N GLN A 79 -15.23 11.04 7.92
CA GLN A 79 -15.99 11.76 6.90
C GLN A 79 -15.95 11.01 5.57
N LEU A 80 -16.83 11.35 4.65
CA LEU A 80 -16.78 10.76 3.31
C LEU A 80 -15.58 11.34 2.55
N ILE A 81 -14.68 10.48 2.12
CA ILE A 81 -13.48 10.84 1.35
C ILE A 81 -13.50 10.16 -0.01
N GLU A 82 -13.03 10.86 -1.04
CA GLU A 82 -12.92 10.35 -2.39
C GLU A 82 -11.46 10.25 -2.83
N HIS A 83 -11.08 9.12 -3.40
CA HIS A 83 -9.77 8.96 -4.02
C HIS A 83 -9.69 9.78 -5.32
N LYS A 84 -8.67 10.64 -5.43
CA LYS A 84 -8.52 11.64 -6.51
C LYS A 84 -8.57 11.03 -7.93
N GLU A 85 -7.94 9.87 -8.12
CA GLU A 85 -7.84 9.23 -9.44
C GLU A 85 -8.94 8.20 -9.70
N SER A 86 -9.17 7.25 -8.77
CA SER A 86 -10.08 6.12 -8.98
C SER A 86 -11.54 6.42 -8.66
N LYS A 87 -11.83 7.57 -8.04
CA LYS A 87 -13.16 7.98 -7.60
C LYS A 87 -13.83 7.02 -6.61
N ARG A 88 -13.04 6.17 -5.95
CA ARG A 88 -13.52 5.31 -4.86
C ARG A 88 -13.85 6.14 -3.63
N LEU A 89 -14.94 5.77 -2.97
CA LEU A 89 -15.45 6.44 -1.79
C LEU A 89 -15.21 5.59 -0.55
N PHE A 90 -14.75 6.21 0.53
CA PHE A 90 -14.57 5.59 1.83
C PHE A 90 -15.13 6.49 2.94
N VAL A 91 -15.53 5.89 4.05
CA VAL A 91 -15.58 6.61 5.32
C VAL A 91 -14.14 6.68 5.83
N GLY A 92 -13.62 7.88 6.06
CA GLY A 92 -12.21 7.99 6.37
C GLY A 92 -11.77 9.32 6.97
N VAL A 93 -10.49 9.39 7.24
CA VAL A 93 -9.78 10.58 7.70
C VAL A 93 -8.77 10.96 6.61
N PRO A 94 -8.93 12.11 5.97
CA PRO A 94 -7.99 12.58 4.96
C PRO A 94 -6.69 13.04 5.60
N ALA A 95 -5.64 13.19 4.80
CA ALA A 95 -4.35 13.69 5.23
C ALA A 95 -4.50 15.04 5.93
N PRO A 96 -4.01 15.17 7.20
CA PRO A 96 -4.19 16.37 7.99
C PRO A 96 -3.48 17.58 7.36
N ARG A 97 -4.22 18.67 7.17
CA ARG A 97 -3.68 19.93 6.59
C ARG A 97 -3.11 20.86 7.64
N GLU A 98 -3.67 20.84 8.84
CA GLU A 98 -3.26 21.74 9.94
C GLU A 98 -2.00 21.21 10.66
N ALA A 99 -1.06 22.11 10.95
CA ALA A 99 0.20 21.75 11.61
C ALA A 99 -0.01 21.14 13.00
N SER A 100 -1.03 21.57 13.74
CA SER A 100 -1.43 21.02 15.03
C SER A 100 -1.85 19.55 14.93
N ALA A 101 -2.69 19.22 13.94
CA ALA A 101 -3.13 17.86 13.70
C ALA A 101 -1.95 16.98 13.21
N GLN A 102 -1.10 17.50 12.32
CA GLN A 102 0.11 16.79 11.88
C GLN A 102 1.03 16.49 13.06
N LEU A 103 1.21 17.43 13.99
CA LEU A 103 2.05 17.24 15.16
C LEU A 103 1.46 16.20 16.12
N ALA A 104 0.15 16.20 16.33
CA ALA A 104 -0.54 15.20 17.14
C ALA A 104 -0.34 13.77 16.58
N PHE A 105 -0.45 13.57 15.27
CA PHE A 105 -0.20 12.26 14.65
C PHE A 105 1.28 11.85 14.61
N LYS A 106 2.22 12.75 14.90
CA LYS A 106 3.65 12.40 15.06
C LYS A 106 3.97 11.85 16.45
N ASP A 107 3.14 12.15 17.45
CA ASP A 107 3.30 11.60 18.80
C ASP A 107 2.78 10.14 18.84
N PRO A 108 3.65 9.14 19.15
CA PRO A 108 3.24 7.74 19.14
C PRO A 108 2.15 7.42 20.16
N THR A 109 2.12 8.08 21.32
CA THR A 109 1.12 7.85 22.36
C THR A 109 -0.24 8.40 21.93
N MET A 110 -0.26 9.63 21.41
CA MET A 110 -1.47 10.24 20.88
C MET A 110 -2.03 9.42 19.72
N LEU A 111 -1.18 8.98 18.79
CA LEU A 111 -1.60 8.16 17.66
C LEU A 111 -2.18 6.81 18.10
N LYS A 112 -1.53 6.13 19.04
CA LYS A 112 -2.04 4.87 19.60
C LYS A 112 -3.41 5.03 20.26
N ASN A 113 -3.61 6.10 21.03
CA ASN A 113 -4.91 6.41 21.64
C ASN A 113 -5.97 6.72 20.58
N THR A 114 -5.59 7.44 19.52
CA THR A 114 -6.49 7.77 18.41
C THR A 114 -6.93 6.51 17.66
N VAL A 115 -6.01 5.60 17.34
CA VAL A 115 -6.34 4.31 16.71
C VAL A 115 -7.26 3.48 17.61
N ALA A 116 -6.98 3.41 18.92
CA ALA A 116 -7.83 2.72 19.88
C ALA A 116 -9.25 3.32 19.92
N GLN A 117 -9.37 4.66 19.85
CA GLN A 117 -10.66 5.34 19.80
C GLN A 117 -11.42 5.03 18.49
N TRP A 118 -10.77 5.02 17.33
CA TRP A 118 -11.39 4.61 16.07
C TRP A 118 -11.92 3.17 16.13
N LEU A 119 -11.18 2.25 16.76
CA LEU A 119 -11.57 0.86 16.93
C LEU A 119 -12.79 0.66 17.89
N THR A 120 -13.23 1.70 18.60
CA THR A 120 -14.51 1.65 19.34
C THR A 120 -15.71 1.87 18.43
N GLN A 121 -15.51 2.49 17.26
CA GLN A 121 -16.57 2.86 16.32
C GLN A 121 -16.54 2.02 15.03
N TYR A 122 -15.38 1.52 14.65
CA TYR A 122 -15.16 0.77 13.43
C TYR A 122 -14.59 -0.63 13.73
N ASP A 123 -15.02 -1.61 12.93
CA ASP A 123 -14.51 -2.98 13.04
C ASP A 123 -13.08 -3.06 12.54
N ARG A 124 -12.75 -2.28 11.50
CA ARG A 124 -11.42 -2.25 10.85
C ARG A 124 -10.94 -0.82 10.63
N VAL A 125 -9.65 -0.62 10.85
CA VAL A 125 -8.93 0.64 10.55
C VAL A 125 -7.78 0.33 9.62
N VAL A 126 -7.76 0.93 8.43
CA VAL A 126 -6.70 0.77 7.42
C VAL A 126 -6.00 2.10 7.25
N ILE A 127 -4.69 2.14 7.49
CA ILE A 127 -3.91 3.38 7.47
C ILE A 127 -2.89 3.34 6.33
N ASP A 128 -3.05 4.27 5.38
CA ASP A 128 -2.08 4.59 4.33
C ASP A 128 -1.03 5.56 4.89
N THR A 129 0.26 5.23 4.74
CA THR A 129 1.34 6.03 5.34
C THR A 129 2.31 6.59 4.32
N SER A 130 3.04 7.62 4.73
CA SER A 130 4.23 8.08 4.03
C SER A 130 5.31 6.98 3.96
N PRO A 131 6.22 7.04 2.97
CA PRO A 131 7.28 6.03 2.82
C PRO A 131 8.22 6.00 4.03
N LEU A 132 8.67 4.79 4.41
CA LEU A 132 9.57 4.56 5.54
C LEU A 132 10.93 5.24 5.41
N LEU A 133 11.53 5.19 4.20
CA LEU A 133 12.91 5.64 3.99
C LEU A 133 13.00 7.10 3.49
N GLN A 134 11.88 7.72 3.15
CA GLN A 134 11.81 9.11 2.68
C GLN A 134 11.24 10.02 3.78
N VAL A 135 11.86 9.96 4.97
CA VAL A 135 11.43 10.78 6.11
C VAL A 135 11.90 12.22 5.92
N ASN A 136 10.98 13.16 5.94
CA ASN A 136 11.26 14.58 6.03
C ASN A 136 10.56 15.21 7.25
N LYS A 137 10.89 16.47 7.59
CA LYS A 137 10.31 17.16 8.76
C LYS A 137 8.79 17.32 8.70
N GLY A 138 8.20 17.23 7.49
CA GLY A 138 6.76 17.37 7.27
C GLY A 138 5.97 16.08 7.48
N ASN A 139 6.58 14.90 7.28
CA ASN A 139 5.87 13.63 7.29
C ASN A 139 5.57 13.11 8.70
N ILE A 140 4.47 12.33 8.80
CA ILE A 140 4.19 11.48 9.95
C ILE A 140 5.07 10.24 9.77
N PRO A 141 5.92 9.88 10.77
CA PRO A 141 6.78 8.70 10.66
C PRO A 141 5.96 7.42 10.56
N ALA A 142 6.16 6.65 9.49
CA ALA A 142 5.44 5.38 9.29
C ALA A 142 5.69 4.38 10.43
N GLN A 143 6.85 4.44 11.10
CA GLN A 143 7.13 3.63 12.30
C GLN A 143 6.18 3.95 13.46
N SER A 144 5.83 5.23 13.68
CA SER A 144 4.87 5.62 14.72
C SER A 144 3.49 5.05 14.41
N VAL A 145 3.09 5.07 13.14
CA VAL A 145 1.83 4.47 12.68
C VAL A 145 1.85 2.95 12.85
N ALA A 146 2.93 2.30 12.43
CA ALA A 146 3.12 0.86 12.57
C ALA A 146 3.04 0.40 14.04
N ASN A 147 3.63 1.17 14.98
CA ASN A 147 3.56 0.89 16.41
C ASN A 147 2.16 1.08 17.02
N ALA A 148 1.33 1.90 16.40
CA ALA A 148 -0.04 2.16 16.85
C ALA A 148 -1.06 1.11 16.33
N CYS A 149 -0.69 0.29 15.35
CA CYS A 149 -1.56 -0.69 14.70
C CYS A 149 -1.28 -2.12 15.19
N ASP A 150 -2.27 -3.01 15.05
CA ASP A 150 -2.12 -4.45 15.34
C ASP A 150 -1.17 -5.13 14.37
N SER A 151 -1.12 -4.66 13.12
CA SER A 151 -0.28 -5.24 12.07
C SER A 151 0.26 -4.21 11.10
N THR A 152 1.38 -4.55 10.48
CA THR A 152 2.01 -3.74 9.43
C THR A 152 2.27 -4.58 8.19
N LEU A 153 1.95 -4.04 7.02
CA LEU A 153 2.24 -4.61 5.71
C LEU A 153 3.25 -3.71 4.99
N LEU A 154 4.32 -4.31 4.48
CA LEU A 154 5.35 -3.62 3.71
C LEU A 154 5.16 -3.85 2.22
N VAL A 155 4.90 -2.80 1.47
CA VAL A 155 4.79 -2.86 0.01
C VAL A 155 6.17 -2.66 -0.63
N LEU A 156 6.51 -3.52 -1.57
CA LEU A 156 7.78 -3.52 -2.31
C LEU A 156 7.48 -3.40 -3.79
N ALA A 157 8.14 -2.49 -4.49
CA ALA A 157 8.04 -2.37 -5.95
C ALA A 157 9.01 -3.34 -6.63
N TYR A 158 8.49 -4.26 -7.44
CA TYR A 158 9.30 -5.22 -8.19
C TYR A 158 10.29 -4.50 -9.11
N GLY A 159 11.56 -4.87 -9.01
CA GLY A 159 12.63 -4.31 -9.84
C GLY A 159 13.09 -2.91 -9.44
N GLU A 160 12.41 -2.23 -8.52
CA GLU A 160 12.75 -0.89 -8.03
C GLU A 160 13.28 -0.91 -6.60
N THR A 161 12.63 -1.65 -5.69
CA THR A 161 13.09 -1.79 -4.30
C THR A 161 14.37 -2.61 -4.27
N THR A 162 15.46 -2.02 -3.79
CA THR A 162 16.76 -2.69 -3.65
C THR A 162 16.84 -3.51 -2.35
N THR A 163 17.74 -4.50 -2.32
CA THR A 163 18.02 -5.29 -1.11
C THR A 163 18.44 -4.40 0.07
N SER A 164 19.25 -3.37 -0.17
CA SER A 164 19.67 -2.43 0.88
C SER A 164 18.49 -1.66 1.46
N GLN A 165 17.53 -1.21 0.63
CA GLN A 165 16.32 -0.54 1.09
C GLN A 165 15.43 -1.48 1.91
N LEU A 166 15.28 -2.73 1.47
CA LEU A 166 14.53 -3.75 2.21
C LEU A 166 15.15 -4.00 3.58
N GLU A 167 16.48 -4.13 3.66
CA GLU A 167 17.18 -4.33 4.94
C GLU A 167 16.98 -3.14 5.89
N GLN A 168 17.10 -1.91 5.38
CA GLN A 168 16.83 -0.68 6.15
C GLN A 168 15.37 -0.64 6.64
N ALA A 169 14.40 -0.93 5.77
CA ALA A 169 12.99 -0.97 6.14
C ALA A 169 12.71 -2.03 7.21
N LYS A 170 13.28 -3.24 7.08
CA LYS A 170 13.19 -4.30 8.09
C LYS A 170 13.76 -3.84 9.42
N GLN A 171 14.93 -3.21 9.43
CA GLN A 171 15.56 -2.71 10.65
C GLN A 171 14.66 -1.68 11.35
N LEU A 172 14.05 -0.76 10.61
CA LEU A 172 13.12 0.23 11.15
C LEU A 172 11.85 -0.41 11.72
N LEU A 173 11.33 -1.46 11.08
CA LEU A 173 10.13 -2.18 11.51
C LEU A 173 10.40 -3.28 12.54
N SER A 174 11.68 -3.58 12.88
CA SER A 174 12.04 -4.53 13.93
C SER A 174 12.04 -3.92 15.33
N THR A 175 11.47 -2.72 15.50
CA THR A 175 11.32 -2.05 16.79
C THR A 175 10.23 -2.74 17.61
N ASP A 176 10.44 -2.81 18.93
CA ASP A 176 9.46 -3.37 19.86
C ASP A 176 8.09 -2.72 19.72
N GLY A 177 7.05 -3.53 19.67
CA GLY A 177 5.66 -3.09 19.50
C GLY A 177 5.20 -2.99 18.04
N ILE A 178 6.06 -3.26 17.05
CA ILE A 178 5.66 -3.33 15.63
C ILE A 178 5.58 -4.79 15.20
N LEU A 179 4.42 -5.21 14.71
CA LEU A 179 4.21 -6.52 14.09
C LEU A 179 4.23 -6.39 12.57
N LEU A 180 5.34 -6.76 11.94
CA LEU A 180 5.41 -6.90 10.49
C LEU A 180 4.75 -8.23 10.08
N SER A 181 3.51 -8.18 9.62
CA SER A 181 2.72 -9.35 9.24
C SER A 181 3.08 -9.92 7.87
N GLY A 182 3.69 -9.12 7.01
CA GLY A 182 4.10 -9.58 5.69
C GLY A 182 4.61 -8.49 4.77
N ALA A 183 5.13 -8.93 3.61
CA ALA A 183 5.51 -8.05 2.51
C ALA A 183 4.69 -8.37 1.26
N ILE A 184 4.33 -7.32 0.52
CA ILE A 184 3.54 -7.41 -0.71
C ILE A 184 4.42 -6.96 -1.86
N MET A 185 4.64 -7.84 -2.85
CA MET A 185 5.35 -7.47 -4.06
C MET A 185 4.39 -6.84 -5.07
N ASN A 186 4.53 -5.54 -5.30
CA ASN A 186 3.78 -4.84 -6.34
C ASN A 186 4.46 -5.02 -7.70
N MET A 187 3.79 -5.72 -8.58
CA MET A 187 4.28 -6.07 -9.92
C MET A 187 3.92 -5.03 -10.99
N LYS A 188 3.42 -3.84 -10.61
CA LYS A 188 2.93 -2.80 -11.54
C LYS A 188 3.90 -2.46 -12.67
N HIS A 189 5.19 -2.43 -12.38
CA HIS A 189 6.27 -2.12 -13.33
C HIS A 189 7.06 -3.36 -13.76
N ALA A 190 6.58 -4.56 -13.42
CA ALA A 190 7.22 -5.78 -13.87
C ALA A 190 7.13 -5.89 -15.39
N PRO A 191 8.24 -6.25 -16.06
CA PRO A 191 8.20 -6.52 -17.48
C PRO A 191 7.25 -7.69 -17.75
N SER A 192 6.49 -7.62 -18.83
CA SER A 192 5.69 -8.77 -19.25
C SER A 192 6.59 -9.97 -19.53
N PHE A 193 6.03 -11.19 -19.43
CA PHE A 193 6.78 -12.42 -19.67
C PHE A 193 7.54 -12.42 -21.02
N PRO A 194 6.96 -11.96 -22.14
CA PRO A 194 7.69 -11.78 -23.40
C PRO A 194 8.84 -10.79 -23.32
N GLN A 195 8.66 -9.70 -22.60
CA GLN A 195 9.73 -8.68 -22.43
C GLN A 195 10.92 -9.24 -21.64
N GLU A 196 10.64 -10.02 -20.58
CA GLU A 196 11.70 -10.65 -19.79
C GLU A 196 12.45 -11.71 -20.60
N ILE A 197 11.76 -12.56 -21.39
CA ILE A 197 12.41 -13.50 -22.28
C ILE A 197 13.26 -12.75 -23.32
N ALA A 198 12.74 -11.68 -23.92
CA ALA A 198 13.48 -10.87 -24.89
C ALA A 198 14.74 -10.24 -24.24
N ARG A 199 14.64 -9.80 -22.98
CA ARG A 199 15.77 -9.30 -22.21
C ARG A 199 16.85 -10.37 -21.99
N GLN A 200 16.44 -11.61 -21.66
CA GLN A 200 17.37 -12.72 -21.49
C GLN A 200 18.02 -13.13 -22.80
N LEU A 201 17.24 -13.24 -23.88
CA LEU A 201 17.75 -13.51 -25.23
C LEU A 201 18.78 -12.45 -25.67
N ASN A 202 18.56 -11.18 -25.33
CA ASN A 202 19.49 -10.11 -25.66
C ASN A 202 20.83 -10.20 -24.89
N LYS A 203 20.88 -10.86 -23.74
CA LYS A 203 22.12 -11.15 -23.01
C LYS A 203 22.92 -12.31 -23.61
N MET A 204 22.29 -13.20 -24.40
CA MET A 204 22.90 -14.37 -25.00
C MET A 204 23.69 -13.97 -26.27
N LYS A 205 24.95 -13.57 -26.10
CA LYS A 205 25.82 -13.10 -27.17
C LYS A 205 26.14 -14.14 -28.24
N PHE A 206 25.95 -15.44 -27.95
CA PHE A 206 26.19 -16.55 -28.88
C PHE A 206 25.07 -16.72 -29.91
N ILE A 207 23.92 -16.08 -29.77
CA ILE A 207 22.81 -16.14 -30.75
C ILE A 207 23.02 -15.03 -31.78
N PRO A 208 23.03 -15.36 -33.11
CA PRO A 208 23.12 -14.38 -34.16
C PRO A 208 22.05 -13.29 -34.03
N SER A 209 22.46 -12.01 -34.26
CA SER A 209 21.57 -10.86 -34.04
C SER A 209 20.26 -10.94 -34.82
N LYS A 210 20.30 -11.40 -36.09
CA LYS A 210 19.10 -11.58 -36.91
C LYS A 210 18.08 -12.58 -36.31
N LEU A 211 18.60 -13.70 -35.79
CA LEU A 211 17.75 -14.74 -35.18
C LEU A 211 17.15 -14.23 -33.86
N ARG A 212 17.95 -13.54 -33.04
CA ARG A 212 17.54 -12.94 -31.79
C ARG A 212 16.42 -11.92 -31.99
N THR A 213 16.58 -10.99 -32.96
CA THR A 213 15.56 -10.00 -33.30
C THR A 213 14.27 -10.65 -33.78
N SER A 214 14.35 -11.69 -34.62
CA SER A 214 13.18 -12.44 -35.10
C SER A 214 12.44 -13.14 -33.97
N LEU A 215 13.16 -13.76 -33.03
CA LEU A 215 12.57 -14.38 -31.84
C LEU A 215 11.89 -13.36 -30.91
N CYS A 216 12.54 -12.24 -30.64
CA CYS A 216 11.95 -11.16 -29.82
C CYS A 216 10.66 -10.61 -30.44
N ASN A 217 10.64 -10.40 -31.77
CA ASN A 217 9.44 -9.94 -32.46
C ASN A 217 8.29 -10.96 -32.41
N LYS A 218 8.58 -12.26 -32.57
CA LYS A 218 7.56 -13.31 -32.43
C LYS A 218 7.01 -13.41 -31.01
N LEU A 219 7.84 -13.24 -29.98
CA LEU A 219 7.41 -13.24 -28.59
C LEU A 219 6.50 -12.06 -28.28
N SER A 220 6.87 -10.86 -28.74
CA SER A 220 6.05 -9.64 -28.50
C SER A 220 4.71 -9.65 -29.25
N GLN A 221 4.59 -10.40 -30.35
CA GLN A 221 3.35 -10.54 -31.12
C GLN A 221 2.46 -11.71 -30.66
N ASN A 222 2.93 -12.55 -29.75
CA ASN A 222 2.16 -13.70 -29.29
C ASN A 222 1.12 -13.25 -28.25
N GLU A 223 -0.17 -13.27 -28.63
CA GLU A 223 -1.28 -12.85 -27.78
C GLU A 223 -1.38 -13.69 -26.50
N PHE A 224 -1.13 -14.99 -26.56
CA PHE A 224 -1.18 -15.88 -25.40
C PHE A 224 -0.14 -15.51 -24.32
N LEU A 225 1.07 -15.10 -24.72
CA LEU A 225 2.13 -14.71 -23.80
C LEU A 225 1.93 -13.29 -23.23
N ASN A 226 1.08 -12.49 -23.84
CA ASN A 226 0.76 -11.13 -23.42
C ASN A 226 -0.51 -11.05 -22.56
N LEU A 227 -1.15 -12.17 -22.23
CA LEU A 227 -2.26 -12.20 -21.28
C LEU A 227 -1.76 -11.72 -19.91
N PRO A 228 -2.50 -10.83 -19.23
CA PRO A 228 -2.16 -10.46 -17.86
C PRO A 228 -2.29 -11.70 -16.95
N ILE A 229 -1.27 -11.93 -16.16
CA ILE A 229 -1.24 -12.98 -15.13
C ILE A 229 -1.99 -12.47 -13.90
#